data_e5ee38cbf97d0683fc53fa0881f263d5
#
_entry.id   e5ee38cbf97d0683fc53fa0881f263d5
#
_cell.length_a   1.000
_cell.length_b   1.000
_cell.length_c   1.000
_cell.angle_alpha   90.00
_cell.angle_beta   90.00
_cell.angle_gamma   90.00
#
_symmetry.space_group_name_H-M   'P 1'
#
loop_
_entity.id
_entity.type
_entity.pdbx_description
1 polymer ?
#
loop_
_entity_poly.entity_id
_entity_poly.type
_entity_poly.pdbx_seq_one_letter_code
_entity_poly.pdbx_strand_id
1 'polypeptide(L)'
;LSAIQRGTSSMNETASYLENVVGRAQDITATIHQISDTSEQQADALEQINVGVEQISSVVQTNSASAEESAAASQELSDQSQILKSLTSHFQLRDSLETDSSPAPESK
;
A
#
# COMPACT_ATOMS: atom_id res chain seq x y z
N LEU A 1 -39.95 -65.22 -18.45
CA LEU A 1 -40.65 -64.14 -17.75
C LEU A 1 -39.70 -63.46 -16.74
N SER A 2 -38.97 -64.26 -15.95
CA SER A 2 -38.01 -63.72 -14.96
C SER A 2 -36.84 -62.91 -15.57
N ALA A 3 -36.36 -63.37 -16.75
CA ALA A 3 -35.30 -62.69 -17.48
C ALA A 3 -35.77 -61.36 -18.06
N ILE A 4 -37.00 -61.30 -18.54
CA ILE A 4 -37.62 -60.07 -19.06
C ILE A 4 -37.82 -59.03 -17.92
N GLN A 5 -38.29 -59.49 -16.77
CA GLN A 5 -38.47 -58.64 -15.59
C GLN A 5 -37.15 -58.07 -15.07
N ARG A 6 -36.10 -58.91 -15.05
CA ARG A 6 -34.73 -58.44 -14.69
C ARG A 6 -34.20 -57.41 -15.68
N GLY A 7 -34.40 -57.68 -16.97
CA GLY A 7 -33.99 -56.77 -18.03
C GLY A 7 -34.71 -55.44 -17.94
N THR A 8 -36.00 -55.43 -17.68
CA THR A 8 -36.82 -54.22 -17.52
C THR A 8 -36.36 -53.45 -16.28
N SER A 9 -36.12 -54.16 -15.17
CA SER A 9 -35.62 -53.54 -13.92
C SER A 9 -34.25 -52.92 -14.13
N SER A 10 -33.35 -53.62 -14.84
CA SER A 10 -32.01 -53.09 -15.17
C SER A 10 -32.09 -51.86 -16.07
N MET A 11 -32.99 -51.86 -17.05
CA MET A 11 -33.23 -50.71 -17.92
C MET A 11 -33.75 -49.52 -17.13
N ASN A 12 -34.67 -49.74 -16.18
CA ASN A 12 -35.21 -48.68 -15.32
C ASN A 12 -34.13 -48.09 -14.43
N GLU A 13 -33.26 -48.94 -13.85
CA GLU A 13 -32.12 -48.49 -13.05
C GLU A 13 -31.16 -47.67 -13.91
N THR A 14 -30.85 -48.12 -15.10
CA THR A 14 -29.95 -47.39 -16.03
C THR A 14 -30.57 -46.05 -16.40
N ALA A 15 -31.86 -45.99 -16.70
CA ALA A 15 -32.56 -44.73 -16.98
C ALA A 15 -32.49 -43.78 -15.81
N SER A 16 -32.66 -44.28 -14.59
CA SER A 16 -32.54 -43.47 -13.35
C SER A 16 -31.14 -42.95 -13.17
N TYR A 17 -30.12 -43.76 -13.39
CA TYR A 17 -28.71 -43.33 -13.34
C TYR A 17 -28.40 -42.26 -14.39
N LEU A 18 -28.94 -42.41 -15.60
CA LEU A 18 -28.77 -41.43 -16.68
C LEU A 18 -29.44 -40.10 -16.34
N GLU A 19 -30.62 -40.12 -15.74
CA GLU A 19 -31.28 -38.89 -15.25
C GLU A 19 -30.45 -38.20 -14.18
N ASN A 20 -29.86 -38.95 -13.25
CA ASN A 20 -28.95 -38.43 -12.25
C ASN A 20 -27.71 -37.82 -12.88
N VAL A 21 -27.13 -38.47 -13.87
CA VAL A 21 -25.95 -37.96 -14.60
C VAL A 21 -26.28 -36.65 -15.30
N VAL A 22 -27.43 -36.57 -15.98
CA VAL A 22 -27.88 -35.34 -16.63
C VAL A 22 -28.08 -34.21 -15.61
N GLY A 23 -28.72 -34.52 -14.48
CA GLY A 23 -28.93 -33.57 -13.39
C GLY A 23 -27.62 -33.04 -12.85
N ARG A 24 -26.66 -33.93 -12.62
CA ARG A 24 -25.31 -33.55 -12.16
C ARG A 24 -24.56 -32.72 -13.20
N ALA A 25 -24.71 -33.08 -14.48
CA ALA A 25 -24.09 -32.30 -15.57
C ALA A 25 -24.67 -30.89 -15.62
N GLN A 26 -25.95 -30.73 -15.39
CA GLN A 26 -26.59 -29.40 -15.31
C GLN A 26 -26.08 -28.61 -14.13
N ASP A 27 -25.90 -29.24 -12.97
CA ASP A 27 -25.34 -28.62 -11.78
C ASP A 27 -23.88 -28.16 -12.02
N ILE A 28 -23.09 -29.01 -12.69
CA ILE A 28 -21.71 -28.67 -13.06
C ILE A 28 -21.69 -27.47 -14.01
N THR A 29 -22.59 -27.44 -14.99
CA THR A 29 -22.71 -26.32 -15.93
C THR A 29 -23.03 -25.03 -15.18
N ALA A 30 -23.98 -25.07 -14.23
CA ALA A 30 -24.32 -23.93 -13.38
C ALA A 30 -23.12 -23.46 -12.54
N THR A 31 -22.36 -24.39 -11.98
CA THR A 31 -21.15 -24.10 -11.22
C THR A 31 -20.09 -23.45 -12.10
N ILE A 32 -19.91 -23.92 -13.32
CA ILE A 32 -18.97 -23.35 -14.29
C ILE A 32 -19.35 -21.90 -14.63
N HIS A 33 -20.64 -21.62 -14.82
CA HIS A 33 -21.12 -20.26 -15.02
C HIS A 33 -20.81 -19.36 -13.83
N GLN A 34 -21.05 -19.87 -12.62
CA GLN A 34 -20.71 -19.16 -11.39
C GLN A 34 -19.21 -18.86 -11.29
N ILE A 35 -18.37 -19.83 -11.63
CA ILE A 35 -16.91 -19.67 -11.64
C ILE A 35 -16.51 -18.62 -12.67
N SER A 36 -17.13 -18.64 -13.84
CA SER A 36 -16.87 -17.65 -14.90
C SER A 36 -17.21 -16.24 -14.43
N ASP A 37 -18.38 -16.06 -13.85
CA ASP A 37 -18.83 -14.76 -13.31
C ASP A 37 -17.90 -14.27 -12.21
N THR A 38 -17.53 -15.16 -11.29
CA THR A 38 -16.61 -14.84 -10.19
C THR A 38 -15.22 -14.49 -10.73
N SER A 39 -14.77 -15.20 -11.77
CA SER A 39 -13.47 -14.93 -12.41
C SER A 39 -13.46 -13.55 -13.08
N GLU A 40 -14.55 -13.17 -13.71
CA GLU A 40 -14.72 -11.83 -14.28
C GLU A 40 -14.63 -10.75 -13.20
N GLN A 41 -15.37 -10.95 -12.10
CA GLN A 41 -15.31 -10.04 -10.95
C GLN A 41 -13.91 -9.94 -10.36
N GLN A 42 -13.20 -11.06 -10.29
CA GLN A 42 -11.81 -11.09 -9.82
C GLN A 42 -10.87 -10.34 -10.77
N ALA A 43 -11.09 -10.46 -12.08
CA ALA A 43 -10.30 -9.73 -13.07
C ALA A 43 -10.49 -8.22 -12.92
N ASP A 44 -11.73 -7.77 -12.72
CA ASP A 44 -12.05 -6.37 -12.46
C ASP A 44 -11.39 -5.87 -11.16
N ALA A 45 -11.45 -6.69 -10.11
CA ALA A 45 -10.83 -6.37 -8.83
C ALA A 45 -9.30 -6.27 -8.96
N LEU A 46 -8.68 -7.16 -9.75
CA LEU A 46 -7.24 -7.12 -10.02
C LEU A 46 -6.86 -5.85 -10.79
N GLU A 47 -7.68 -5.42 -11.73
CA GLU A 47 -7.45 -4.17 -12.44
C GLU A 47 -7.48 -2.97 -11.49
N GLN A 48 -8.45 -2.94 -10.57
CA GLN A 48 -8.52 -1.91 -9.52
C GLN A 48 -7.31 -1.96 -8.60
N ILE A 49 -6.83 -3.16 -8.25
CA ILE A 49 -5.62 -3.33 -7.44
C ILE A 49 -4.40 -2.79 -8.20
N ASN A 50 -4.27 -3.05 -9.49
CA ASN A 50 -3.18 -2.52 -10.31
C ASN A 50 -3.17 -0.99 -10.31
N VAL A 51 -4.33 -0.36 -10.47
CA VAL A 51 -4.47 1.10 -10.40
C VAL A 51 -4.05 1.59 -9.00
N GLY A 52 -4.48 0.90 -7.96
CA GLY A 52 -4.09 1.22 -6.58
C GLY A 52 -2.59 1.10 -6.36
N VAL A 53 -1.95 0.08 -6.91
CA VAL A 53 -0.49 -0.12 -6.82
C VAL A 53 0.26 1.00 -7.56
N GLU A 54 -0.23 1.43 -8.71
CA GLU A 54 0.35 2.57 -9.45
C GLU A 54 0.24 3.86 -8.62
N GLN A 55 -0.90 4.08 -7.97
CA GLN A 55 -1.09 5.22 -7.08
C GLN A 55 -0.14 5.17 -5.88
N ILE A 56 0.03 4.00 -5.27
CA ILE A 56 0.98 3.80 -4.15
C ILE A 56 2.41 4.08 -4.64
N SER A 57 2.79 3.60 -5.81
CA SER A 57 4.10 3.85 -6.40
C SER A 57 4.34 5.36 -6.57
N SER A 58 3.34 6.08 -7.06
CA SER A 58 3.38 7.54 -7.21
C SER A 58 3.54 8.23 -5.85
N VAL A 59 2.80 7.79 -4.83
CA VAL A 59 2.89 8.33 -3.46
C VAL A 59 4.28 8.06 -2.87
N VAL A 60 4.83 6.86 -3.08
CA VAL A 60 6.18 6.49 -2.63
C VAL A 60 7.23 7.42 -3.26
N GLN A 61 7.13 7.68 -4.55
CA GLN A 61 8.03 8.60 -5.25
C GLN A 61 7.92 10.02 -4.69
N THR A 62 6.69 10.49 -4.45
CA THR A 62 6.44 11.81 -3.86
C THR A 62 7.00 11.87 -2.43
N ASN A 63 6.81 10.81 -1.64
CA ASN A 63 7.33 10.73 -0.28
C ASN A 63 8.87 10.74 -0.27
N SER A 64 9.50 10.03 -1.21
CA SER A 64 10.96 10.02 -1.35
C SER A 64 11.48 11.41 -1.69
N ALA A 65 10.84 12.11 -2.63
CA ALA A 65 11.19 13.48 -2.99
C ALA A 65 11.00 14.43 -1.81
N SER A 66 9.90 14.29 -1.05
CA SER A 66 9.65 15.09 0.15
C SER A 66 10.66 14.82 1.24
N ALA A 67 11.08 13.57 1.41
CA ALA A 67 12.12 13.18 2.37
C ALA A 67 13.47 13.81 2.01
N GLU A 68 13.84 13.80 0.74
CA GLU A 68 15.06 14.44 0.24
C GLU A 68 15.02 15.94 0.48
N GLU A 69 13.90 16.57 0.17
CA GLU A 69 13.68 18.01 0.39
C GLU A 69 13.75 18.35 1.87
N SER A 70 13.13 17.53 2.74
CA SER A 70 13.18 17.69 4.19
C SER A 70 14.61 17.55 4.73
N ALA A 71 15.37 16.60 4.21
CA ALA A 71 16.77 16.39 4.58
C ALA A 71 17.63 17.61 4.17
N ALA A 72 17.40 18.14 2.96
CA ALA A 72 18.08 19.35 2.48
C ALA A 72 17.71 20.56 3.32
N ALA A 73 16.44 20.75 3.66
CA ALA A 73 15.98 21.83 4.53
C ALA A 73 16.57 21.72 5.93
N SER A 74 16.66 20.50 6.47
CA SER A 74 17.28 20.25 7.78
C SER A 74 18.76 20.60 7.78
N GLN A 75 19.45 20.25 6.70
CA GLN A 75 20.86 20.61 6.53
C GLN A 75 21.05 22.13 6.47
N GLU A 76 20.21 22.81 5.70
CA GLU A 76 20.23 24.26 5.59
C GLU A 76 19.95 24.92 6.95
N LEU A 77 18.96 24.41 7.69
CA LEU A 77 18.66 24.89 9.04
C LEU A 77 19.85 24.70 9.99
N SER A 78 20.51 23.56 9.90
CA SER A 78 21.70 23.25 10.68
C SER A 78 22.84 24.27 10.39
N ASP A 79 23.06 24.53 9.10
CA ASP A 79 24.07 25.48 8.64
C ASP A 79 23.74 26.90 9.14
N GLN A 80 22.48 27.32 9.01
CA GLN A 80 22.02 28.62 9.51
C GLN A 80 22.15 28.74 11.04
N SER A 81 21.86 27.65 11.76
CA SER A 81 22.03 27.60 13.22
C SER A 81 23.47 27.76 13.61
N GLN A 82 24.40 27.17 12.87
CA GLN A 82 25.84 27.35 13.09
C GLN A 82 26.27 28.79 12.82
N ILE A 83 25.75 29.41 11.76
CA ILE A 83 26.01 30.81 11.44
C ILE A 83 25.50 31.72 12.56
N LEU A 84 24.27 31.52 13.04
CA LEU A 84 23.68 32.25 14.14
C LEU A 84 24.47 32.08 15.43
N LYS A 85 24.90 30.87 15.72
CA LYS A 85 25.74 30.57 16.90
C LYS A 85 27.06 31.30 16.82
N SER A 86 27.69 31.33 15.66
CA SER A 86 28.92 32.05 15.40
C SER A 86 28.73 33.54 15.56
N LEU A 87 27.65 34.11 15.02
CA LEU A 87 27.32 35.55 15.17
C LEU A 87 27.04 35.90 16.62
N THR A 88 26.33 35.08 17.35
CA THR A 88 26.02 35.26 18.76
C THR A 88 27.30 35.23 19.60
N SER A 89 28.20 34.31 19.34
CA SER A 89 29.51 34.20 19.97
C SER A 89 30.34 35.45 19.73
N HIS A 90 30.35 35.93 18.49
CA HIS A 90 31.07 37.12 18.08
C HIS A 90 30.51 38.38 18.78
N PHE A 91 29.19 38.45 18.87
CA PHE A 91 28.49 39.53 19.56
C PHE A 91 28.78 39.52 21.06
N GLN A 92 28.77 38.39 21.72
CA GLN A 92 29.11 38.22 23.13
C GLN A 92 30.55 38.59 23.41
N LEU A 93 31.49 38.21 22.56
CA LEU A 93 32.88 38.54 22.68
C LEU A 93 33.09 40.04 22.56
N ARG A 94 32.42 40.69 21.61
CA ARG A 94 32.47 42.13 21.39
C ARG A 94 31.92 42.89 22.60
N ASP A 95 30.81 42.42 23.17
CA ASP A 95 30.19 43.00 24.36
C ASP A 95 31.11 42.86 25.58
N SER A 96 31.77 41.72 25.73
CA SER A 96 32.78 41.51 26.77
C SER A 96 33.97 42.42 26.64
N LEU A 97 34.43 42.68 25.43
CA LEU A 97 35.53 43.59 25.16
C LEU A 97 35.14 45.01 25.42
N GLU A 98 33.93 45.44 25.11
CA GLU A 98 33.40 46.77 25.41
C GLU A 98 33.30 47.02 26.92
N THR A 99 32.84 46.04 27.69
CA THR A 99 32.79 46.21 29.16
C THR A 99 34.15 46.22 29.81
N ASP A 100 35.11 45.50 29.24
CA ASP A 100 36.50 45.48 29.77
C ASP A 100 37.28 46.70 29.40
N SER A 101 36.96 47.41 28.31
CA SER A 101 37.59 48.61 27.84
C SER A 101 36.99 49.89 28.46
N SER A 102 35.95 49.78 29.25
CA SER A 102 35.37 50.93 29.95
C SER A 102 36.34 51.44 30.98
N PRO A 103 36.71 52.74 30.91
CA PRO A 103 37.67 53.29 31.89
C PRO A 103 37.07 53.17 33.29
N ALA A 104 37.91 52.72 34.21
CA ALA A 104 37.56 52.70 35.61
C ALA A 104 37.19 54.10 36.06
N PRO A 105 36.13 54.30 36.85
CA PRO A 105 35.82 55.62 37.37
C PRO A 105 37.00 56.11 38.20
N GLU A 106 37.49 57.27 37.82
CA GLU A 106 38.54 57.93 38.60
C GLU A 106 38.01 58.17 39.99
N SER A 107 38.55 57.48 40.96
CA SER A 107 38.31 57.79 42.38
C SER A 107 39.09 59.02 42.78
N LYS A 108 38.33 60.06 42.97
CA LYS A 108 38.86 61.21 43.67
C LYS A 108 38.64 61.07 45.14
#